data_f3768815a91d21d1a9b9c6af6666a73b
#
_entry.id   f3768815a91d21d1a9b9c6af6666a73b
#
_cell.length_a   1.000
_cell.length_b   1.000
_cell.length_c   1.000
_cell.angle_alpha   90.00
_cell.angle_beta   90.00
_cell.angle_gamma   90.00
#
_symmetry.space_group_name_H-M   'P 1'
#
loop_
_entity.id
_entity.type
_entity.pdbx_description
1 polymer ?
#
loop_
_entity_poly.entity_id
_entity_poly.type
_entity_poly.pdbx_seq_one_letter_code
_entity_poly.pdbx_strand_id
1 'polypeptide(L)'
;MFFYNATKEIRPGKSWVDDNGVRHPKNWNIWDDAHKKSMNITEVTLDARPDGRFYNWIDNGLDGVANITPRNLDDTGSGDTLVLGLKSQYKLKVKEGQSSLLSQTDWAVVRKADTDKAIPSNIATWRAAIRTKATEMENAIDGASDMDAFIALFLEWDGDGNKSGILYDWPELEE
;
A
#
# COMPACT_ATOMS: atom_id res chain seq x y z
N MET A 1 -6.14 -18.52 13.98
CA MET A 1 -7.47 -18.03 14.41
C MET A 1 -8.32 -19.24 14.77
N PHE A 2 -9.30 -19.14 15.67
CA PHE A 2 -10.11 -20.30 16.08
C PHE A 2 -11.58 -20.03 15.83
N PHE A 3 -12.30 -21.04 15.36
CA PHE A 3 -13.72 -20.97 15.10
C PHE A 3 -14.46 -22.15 15.74
N TYR A 4 -15.61 -21.86 16.32
CA TYR A 4 -16.57 -22.84 16.80
C TYR A 4 -17.66 -23.04 15.74
N ASN A 5 -18.00 -24.31 15.45
CA ASN A 5 -18.97 -24.69 14.41
C ASN A 5 -18.72 -24.01 13.05
N ALA A 6 -17.45 -23.79 12.69
CA ALA A 6 -17.01 -23.17 11.44
C ALA A 6 -17.52 -21.74 11.17
N THR A 7 -18.26 -21.13 12.09
CA THR A 7 -18.92 -19.83 11.85
C THR A 7 -18.61 -18.79 12.92
N LYS A 8 -18.44 -19.21 14.18
CA LYS A 8 -18.28 -18.30 15.32
C LYS A 8 -16.81 -18.19 15.70
N GLU A 9 -16.20 -17.02 15.44
CA GLU A 9 -14.85 -16.74 15.93
C GLU A 9 -14.80 -16.78 17.45
N ILE A 10 -13.87 -17.54 17.99
CA ILE A 10 -13.55 -17.60 19.42
C ILE A 10 -12.08 -17.23 19.63
N ARG A 11 -11.80 -16.44 20.68
CA ARG A 11 -10.45 -15.87 20.87
C ARG A 11 -9.75 -16.48 22.08
N PRO A 12 -8.49 -16.90 21.95
CA PRO A 12 -7.67 -17.30 23.08
C PRO A 12 -7.72 -16.29 24.23
N GLY A 13 -7.79 -16.78 25.45
CA GLY A 13 -7.87 -15.91 26.63
C GLY A 13 -9.25 -15.29 26.91
N LYS A 14 -10.26 -15.58 26.09
CA LYS A 14 -11.66 -15.17 26.29
C LYS A 14 -12.55 -16.40 26.52
N SER A 15 -13.48 -16.30 27.46
CA SER A 15 -14.57 -17.29 27.59
C SER A 15 -15.57 -17.12 26.44
N TRP A 16 -16.18 -18.19 26.01
CA TRP A 16 -17.21 -18.18 24.97
C TRP A 16 -18.39 -19.07 25.38
N VAL A 17 -19.49 -18.96 24.68
CA VAL A 17 -20.72 -19.73 24.95
C VAL A 17 -21.05 -20.51 23.69
N ASP A 18 -21.30 -21.81 23.80
CA ASP A 18 -21.73 -22.67 22.72
C ASP A 18 -23.21 -22.48 22.34
N ASP A 19 -23.66 -23.21 21.31
CA ASP A 19 -25.05 -23.11 20.83
C ASP A 19 -26.08 -23.68 21.84
N ASN A 20 -25.64 -24.44 22.83
CA ASN A 20 -26.44 -24.95 23.92
C ASN A 20 -26.50 -24.01 25.14
N GLY A 21 -25.85 -22.85 25.06
CA GLY A 21 -25.78 -21.89 26.16
C GLY A 21 -24.72 -22.21 27.21
N VAL A 22 -23.88 -23.24 27.01
CA VAL A 22 -22.82 -23.61 27.96
C VAL A 22 -21.65 -22.66 27.81
N ARG A 23 -21.22 -22.08 28.92
CA ARG A 23 -20.05 -21.21 28.96
C ARG A 23 -18.77 -22.00 29.12
N HIS A 24 -17.85 -21.85 28.17
CA HIS A 24 -16.52 -22.44 28.20
C HIS A 24 -15.47 -21.49 28.80
N PRO A 25 -14.45 -22.04 29.49
CA PRO A 25 -13.45 -21.23 30.21
C PRO A 25 -12.55 -20.48 29.26
N LYS A 26 -11.91 -19.42 29.76
CA LYS A 26 -10.99 -18.58 28.96
C LYS A 26 -9.72 -19.28 28.50
N ASN A 27 -9.33 -20.38 29.17
CA ASN A 27 -8.14 -21.17 28.85
C ASN A 27 -8.43 -22.39 27.96
N TRP A 28 -9.55 -22.42 27.24
CA TRP A 28 -9.92 -23.48 26.30
C TRP A 28 -8.86 -23.68 25.20
N ASN A 29 -8.06 -22.66 24.89
CA ASN A 29 -7.02 -22.73 23.86
C ASN A 29 -5.87 -23.69 24.21
N ILE A 30 -5.69 -24.04 25.49
CA ILE A 30 -4.71 -25.04 25.92
C ILE A 30 -5.25 -26.47 25.92
N TRP A 31 -6.53 -26.69 25.57
CA TRP A 31 -7.04 -28.01 25.36
C TRP A 31 -6.29 -28.76 24.26
N ASP A 32 -6.18 -30.07 24.39
CA ASP A 32 -5.60 -30.88 23.31
C ASP A 32 -6.47 -30.83 22.05
N ASP A 33 -5.90 -31.24 20.93
CA ASP A 33 -6.57 -31.15 19.63
C ASP A 33 -7.76 -32.10 19.52
N ALA A 34 -7.73 -33.25 20.23
CA ALA A 34 -8.86 -34.17 20.26
C ALA A 34 -10.05 -33.52 20.95
N HIS A 35 -9.82 -32.84 22.07
CA HIS A 35 -10.87 -32.14 22.82
C HIS A 35 -11.39 -30.94 22.00
N LYS A 36 -10.52 -30.12 21.44
CA LYS A 36 -10.94 -29.03 20.55
C LYS A 36 -11.83 -29.54 19.40
N LYS A 37 -11.40 -30.64 18.76
CA LYS A 37 -12.16 -31.27 17.68
C LYS A 37 -13.52 -31.80 18.15
N SER A 38 -13.61 -32.42 19.33
CA SER A 38 -14.88 -32.90 19.90
C SER A 38 -15.84 -31.74 20.19
N MET A 39 -15.31 -30.56 20.43
CA MET A 39 -16.08 -29.33 20.68
C MET A 39 -16.33 -28.53 19.39
N ASN A 40 -16.08 -29.11 18.22
CA ASN A 40 -16.17 -28.44 16.92
C ASN A 40 -15.36 -27.13 16.83
N ILE A 41 -14.22 -27.08 17.50
CA ILE A 41 -13.28 -25.96 17.42
C ILE A 41 -12.25 -26.29 16.34
N THR A 42 -12.16 -25.43 15.32
CA THR A 42 -11.19 -25.53 14.23
C THR A 42 -10.20 -24.39 14.33
N GLU A 43 -8.91 -24.71 14.28
CA GLU A 43 -7.86 -23.73 14.11
C GLU A 43 -7.64 -23.48 12.61
N VAL A 44 -7.68 -22.20 12.22
CA VAL A 44 -7.46 -21.77 10.84
C VAL A 44 -6.26 -20.84 10.83
N THR A 45 -5.26 -21.21 10.05
CA THR A 45 -4.17 -20.31 9.70
C THR A 45 -4.63 -19.51 8.49
N LEU A 46 -4.91 -18.23 8.70
CA LEU A 46 -5.24 -17.34 7.59
C LEU A 46 -3.96 -16.95 6.87
N ASP A 47 -3.97 -17.07 5.55
CA ASP A 47 -2.94 -16.48 4.72
C ASP A 47 -2.86 -14.97 4.95
N ALA A 48 -1.66 -14.41 4.84
CA ALA A 48 -1.48 -12.98 4.94
C ALA A 48 -2.30 -12.29 3.83
N ARG A 49 -3.08 -11.28 4.20
CA ARG A 49 -3.81 -10.49 3.20
C ARG A 49 -2.83 -9.82 2.27
N PRO A 50 -3.05 -9.91 0.95
CA PRO A 50 -2.20 -9.20 0.00
C PRO A 50 -2.32 -7.68 0.19
N ASP A 51 -1.34 -6.94 -0.31
CA ASP A 51 -1.38 -5.49 -0.24
C ASP A 51 -2.50 -4.93 -1.12
N GLY A 52 -3.50 -4.30 -0.50
CA GLY A 52 -4.66 -3.73 -1.17
C GLY A 52 -4.36 -2.56 -2.10
N ARG A 53 -3.13 -2.03 -2.10
CA ARG A 53 -2.70 -1.07 -3.11
C ARG A 53 -2.63 -1.70 -4.49
N PHE A 54 -2.27 -3.00 -4.54
CA PHE A 54 -1.92 -3.71 -5.77
C PHE A 54 -2.86 -4.85 -6.12
N TYR A 55 -3.54 -5.43 -5.12
CA TYR A 55 -4.38 -6.62 -5.30
C TYR A 55 -5.79 -6.40 -4.78
N ASN A 56 -6.75 -7.03 -5.46
CA ASN A 56 -8.08 -7.26 -4.94
C ASN A 56 -8.17 -8.70 -4.41
N TRP A 57 -8.98 -8.91 -3.38
CA TRP A 57 -9.24 -10.25 -2.82
C TRP A 57 -10.64 -10.31 -2.21
N ILE A 58 -11.11 -11.52 -2.01
CA ILE A 58 -12.32 -11.80 -1.26
C ILE A 58 -11.91 -12.47 0.06
N ASP A 59 -12.44 -11.98 1.18
CA ASP A 59 -12.27 -12.59 2.49
C ASP A 59 -13.37 -13.65 2.66
N ASN A 60 -12.98 -14.92 2.64
CA ASN A 60 -13.90 -16.07 2.78
C ASN A 60 -13.97 -16.59 4.23
N GLY A 61 -13.57 -15.81 5.21
CA GLY A 61 -13.59 -16.21 6.61
C GLY A 61 -12.65 -17.40 6.89
N LEU A 62 -13.22 -18.57 7.15
CA LEU A 62 -12.45 -19.78 7.48
C LEU A 62 -11.56 -20.29 6.35
N ASP A 63 -11.97 -20.10 5.10
CA ASP A 63 -11.24 -20.54 3.93
C ASP A 63 -10.10 -19.58 3.56
N GLY A 64 -9.86 -18.56 4.41
CA GLY A 64 -8.82 -17.59 4.22
C GLY A 64 -9.13 -16.56 3.13
N VAL A 65 -8.10 -16.08 2.46
CA VAL A 65 -8.22 -15.11 1.37
C VAL A 65 -8.35 -15.83 0.04
N ALA A 66 -9.40 -15.53 -0.70
CA ALA A 66 -9.65 -16.13 -2.01
C ALA A 66 -9.68 -15.10 -3.13
N ASN A 67 -9.57 -15.57 -4.37
CA ASN A 67 -9.67 -14.75 -5.58
C ASN A 67 -8.73 -13.55 -5.57
N ILE A 68 -7.48 -13.76 -5.15
CA ILE A 68 -6.44 -12.73 -5.23
C ILE A 68 -6.19 -12.43 -6.70
N THR A 69 -6.52 -11.22 -7.11
CA THR A 69 -6.31 -10.75 -8.48
C THR A 69 -5.53 -9.44 -8.46
N PRO A 70 -4.53 -9.27 -9.33
CA PRO A 70 -3.87 -7.98 -9.46
C PRO A 70 -4.86 -6.92 -9.95
N ARG A 71 -4.70 -5.70 -9.48
CA ARG A 71 -5.42 -4.54 -10.02
C ARG A 71 -4.89 -4.22 -11.41
N ASN A 72 -5.69 -3.57 -12.24
CA ASN A 72 -5.26 -3.20 -13.58
C ASN A 72 -4.12 -2.15 -13.51
N LEU A 73 -3.03 -2.43 -14.21
CA LEU A 73 -1.93 -1.46 -14.38
C LEU A 73 -2.32 -0.35 -15.33
N ASP A 74 -2.92 -0.70 -16.45
CA ASP A 74 -3.32 0.22 -17.50
C ASP A 74 -4.79 0.63 -17.36
N ASP A 75 -5.13 1.77 -17.93
CA ASP A 75 -6.51 2.29 -17.93
C ASP A 75 -7.44 1.36 -18.71
N THR A 76 -8.68 1.29 -18.27
CA THR A 76 -9.73 0.48 -18.91
C THR A 76 -10.97 1.33 -19.19
N GLY A 77 -11.71 0.98 -20.25
CA GLY A 77 -12.85 1.78 -20.69
C GLY A 77 -12.44 3.03 -21.46
N SER A 78 -13.41 3.89 -21.74
CA SER A 78 -13.21 5.18 -22.42
C SER A 78 -14.35 6.14 -22.12
N GLY A 79 -14.12 7.44 -22.27
CA GLY A 79 -15.15 8.45 -21.99
C GLY A 79 -15.69 8.33 -20.55
N ASP A 80 -16.99 8.30 -20.39
CA ASP A 80 -17.65 8.24 -19.08
C ASP A 80 -17.45 6.90 -18.34
N THR A 81 -16.92 5.88 -19.02
CA THR A 81 -16.61 4.56 -18.44
C THR A 81 -15.13 4.37 -18.17
N LEU A 82 -14.30 5.40 -18.31
CA LEU A 82 -12.88 5.33 -18.06
C LEU A 82 -12.58 5.04 -16.58
N VAL A 83 -11.85 3.95 -16.35
CA VAL A 83 -11.31 3.59 -15.03
C VAL A 83 -9.79 3.67 -15.12
N LEU A 84 -9.21 4.54 -14.31
CA LEU A 84 -7.75 4.72 -14.28
C LEU A 84 -7.07 3.49 -13.68
N GLY A 85 -6.11 2.95 -14.41
CA GLY A 85 -5.19 1.92 -13.93
C GLY A 85 -4.18 2.48 -12.93
N LEU A 86 -3.41 1.59 -12.31
CA LEU A 86 -2.43 1.97 -11.30
C LEU A 86 -1.36 2.92 -11.87
N LYS A 87 -0.92 2.71 -13.11
CA LYS A 87 0.06 3.61 -13.75
C LYS A 87 -0.44 5.04 -13.81
N SER A 88 -1.64 5.27 -14.30
CA SER A 88 -2.23 6.62 -14.37
C SER A 88 -2.46 7.22 -12.99
N GLN A 89 -2.97 6.43 -12.03
CA GLN A 89 -3.17 6.89 -10.66
C GLN A 89 -1.86 7.33 -10.00
N TYR A 90 -0.78 6.59 -10.17
CA TYR A 90 0.51 6.91 -9.56
C TYR A 90 1.27 8.02 -10.28
N LYS A 91 1.12 8.16 -11.59
CA LYS A 91 1.61 9.36 -12.31
C LYS A 91 0.93 10.63 -11.80
N LEU A 92 -0.37 10.61 -11.51
CA LEU A 92 -1.05 11.74 -10.88
C LEU A 92 -0.44 12.07 -9.52
N LYS A 93 -0.20 11.09 -8.67
CA LYS A 93 0.46 11.28 -7.35
C LYS A 93 1.88 11.84 -7.48
N VAL A 94 2.65 11.42 -8.49
CA VAL A 94 3.98 11.98 -8.77
C VAL A 94 3.85 13.47 -9.13
N LYS A 95 2.90 13.84 -9.99
CA LYS A 95 2.64 15.25 -10.35
C LYS A 95 2.18 16.09 -9.16
N GLU A 96 1.32 15.55 -8.32
CA GLU A 96 0.90 16.20 -7.08
C GLU A 96 2.09 16.45 -6.13
N GLY A 97 2.94 15.44 -5.94
CA GLY A 97 4.17 15.56 -5.15
C GLY A 97 5.14 16.59 -5.72
N GLN A 98 5.38 16.56 -7.03
CA GLN A 98 6.19 17.56 -7.74
C GLN A 98 5.65 18.98 -7.52
N SER A 99 4.34 19.17 -7.73
CA SER A 99 3.69 20.47 -7.55
C SER A 99 3.82 20.98 -6.11
N SER A 100 3.58 20.10 -5.14
CA SER A 100 3.71 20.42 -3.72
C SER A 100 5.12 20.87 -3.34
N LEU A 101 6.14 20.17 -3.83
CA LEU A 101 7.54 20.53 -3.57
C LEU A 101 7.91 21.85 -4.25
N LEU A 102 7.59 22.02 -5.53
CA LEU A 102 7.93 23.25 -6.26
C LEU A 102 7.26 24.49 -5.68
N SER A 103 6.03 24.36 -5.15
CA SER A 103 5.29 25.48 -4.56
C SER A 103 6.00 26.11 -3.36
N GLN A 104 6.80 25.35 -2.61
CA GLN A 104 7.57 25.84 -1.47
C GLN A 104 8.58 26.94 -1.84
N THR A 105 9.00 26.97 -3.10
CA THR A 105 10.01 27.91 -3.62
C THR A 105 9.48 28.80 -4.74
N ASP A 106 8.18 28.83 -4.99
CA ASP A 106 7.57 29.66 -6.04
C ASP A 106 7.75 31.16 -5.76
N TRP A 107 7.87 31.54 -4.47
CA TRP A 107 8.20 32.92 -4.10
C TRP A 107 9.48 33.44 -4.77
N ALA A 108 10.48 32.56 -4.99
CA ALA A 108 11.73 32.96 -5.64
C ALA A 108 11.53 33.23 -7.14
N VAL A 109 10.62 32.49 -7.78
CA VAL A 109 10.26 32.68 -9.20
C VAL A 109 9.45 33.96 -9.35
N VAL A 110 8.45 34.19 -8.49
CA VAL A 110 7.67 35.41 -8.47
C VAL A 110 8.55 36.64 -8.22
N ARG A 111 9.44 36.56 -7.21
CA ARG A 111 10.40 37.64 -6.92
C ARG A 111 11.28 37.96 -8.13
N LYS A 112 11.76 36.93 -8.86
CA LYS A 112 12.53 37.18 -10.09
C LYS A 112 11.71 37.89 -11.14
N ALA A 113 10.47 37.49 -11.34
CA ALA A 113 9.58 38.10 -12.33
C ALA A 113 9.23 39.55 -12.00
N ASP A 114 9.06 39.88 -10.73
CA ASP A 114 8.66 41.22 -10.24
C ASP A 114 9.84 42.20 -10.08
N THR A 115 10.98 41.70 -9.64
CA THR A 115 12.12 42.57 -9.23
C THR A 115 13.42 42.30 -10.01
N ASP A 116 13.42 41.37 -10.97
CA ASP A 116 14.59 40.86 -11.70
C ASP A 116 15.72 40.28 -10.82
N LYS A 117 15.48 40.08 -9.52
CA LYS A 117 16.43 39.41 -8.64
C LYS A 117 16.56 37.94 -9.01
N ALA A 118 17.80 37.50 -9.23
CA ALA A 118 18.07 36.10 -9.58
C ALA A 118 17.52 35.12 -8.51
N ILE A 119 17.04 33.96 -8.98
CA ILE A 119 16.70 32.83 -8.10
C ILE A 119 18.00 32.34 -7.46
N PRO A 120 18.06 32.10 -6.13
CA PRO A 120 19.21 31.47 -5.50
C PRO A 120 19.60 30.17 -6.20
N SER A 121 20.91 29.96 -6.37
CA SER A 121 21.41 28.82 -7.17
C SER A 121 20.99 27.46 -6.64
N ASN A 122 21.02 27.28 -5.30
CA ASN A 122 20.55 26.06 -4.65
C ASN A 122 19.06 25.78 -4.95
N ILE A 123 18.20 26.81 -4.88
CA ILE A 123 16.78 26.68 -5.25
C ILE A 123 16.64 26.33 -6.73
N ALA A 124 17.38 27.00 -7.63
CA ALA A 124 17.29 26.73 -9.04
C ALA A 124 17.70 25.29 -9.38
N THR A 125 18.80 24.81 -8.80
CA THR A 125 19.30 23.44 -8.96
C THR A 125 18.31 22.42 -8.40
N TRP A 126 17.81 22.65 -7.19
CA TRP A 126 16.83 21.77 -6.57
C TRP A 126 15.53 21.67 -7.40
N ARG A 127 15.00 22.80 -7.86
CA ARG A 127 13.80 22.82 -8.71
C ARG A 127 14.01 22.05 -10.02
N ALA A 128 15.20 22.12 -10.60
CA ALA A 128 15.54 21.31 -11.76
C ALA A 128 15.61 19.81 -11.44
N ALA A 129 16.24 19.46 -10.31
CA ALA A 129 16.33 18.07 -9.84
C ALA A 129 14.94 17.46 -9.57
N ILE A 130 14.01 18.22 -8.94
CA ILE A 130 12.62 17.78 -8.73
C ILE A 130 11.92 17.45 -10.06
N ARG A 131 12.08 18.28 -11.09
CA ARG A 131 11.47 18.03 -12.42
C ARG A 131 12.05 16.81 -13.09
N THR A 132 13.39 16.67 -13.06
CA THR A 132 14.09 15.51 -13.61
C THR A 132 13.61 14.23 -12.91
N LYS A 133 13.57 14.23 -11.57
CA LYS A 133 13.16 13.07 -10.79
C LYS A 133 11.70 12.68 -11.04
N ALA A 134 10.79 13.66 -11.19
CA ALA A 134 9.42 13.38 -11.58
C ALA A 134 9.33 12.67 -12.93
N THR A 135 10.10 13.14 -13.93
CA THR A 135 10.16 12.50 -15.25
C THR A 135 10.72 11.07 -15.16
N GLU A 136 11.76 10.85 -14.37
CA GLU A 136 12.31 9.51 -14.12
C GLU A 136 11.26 8.57 -13.49
N MET A 137 10.53 9.03 -12.48
CA MET A 137 9.44 8.28 -11.85
C MET A 137 8.33 7.95 -12.86
N GLU A 138 7.88 8.92 -13.66
CA GLU A 138 6.84 8.70 -14.67
C GLU A 138 7.30 7.67 -15.72
N ASN A 139 8.55 7.77 -16.20
CA ASN A 139 9.11 6.80 -17.13
C ASN A 139 9.24 5.40 -16.54
N ALA A 140 9.63 5.29 -15.26
CA ALA A 140 9.71 4.01 -14.57
C ALA A 140 8.31 3.38 -14.41
N ILE A 141 7.28 4.18 -14.07
CA ILE A 141 5.89 3.73 -14.00
C ILE A 141 5.43 3.20 -15.38
N ASP A 142 5.68 3.93 -16.46
CA ASP A 142 5.29 3.51 -17.80
C ASP A 142 6.03 2.25 -18.25
N GLY A 143 7.30 2.10 -17.84
CA GLY A 143 8.14 0.95 -18.15
C GLY A 143 7.79 -0.34 -17.39
N ALA A 144 6.98 -0.29 -16.33
CA ALA A 144 6.60 -1.48 -15.58
C ALA A 144 5.73 -2.40 -16.45
N SER A 145 6.23 -3.63 -16.72
CA SER A 145 5.57 -4.61 -17.59
C SER A 145 4.47 -5.40 -16.90
N ASP A 146 4.57 -5.57 -15.59
CA ASP A 146 3.71 -6.39 -14.76
C ASP A 146 3.62 -5.83 -13.33
N MET A 147 2.83 -6.49 -12.48
CA MET A 147 2.60 -6.03 -11.11
C MET A 147 3.85 -6.09 -10.25
N ASP A 148 4.70 -7.09 -10.43
CA ASP A 148 5.92 -7.24 -9.64
C ASP A 148 6.93 -6.13 -10.00
N ALA A 149 7.10 -5.85 -11.28
CA ALA A 149 7.90 -4.73 -11.76
C ALA A 149 7.35 -3.37 -11.25
N PHE A 150 6.02 -3.23 -11.17
CA PHE A 150 5.40 -2.03 -10.65
C PHE A 150 5.61 -1.88 -9.12
N ILE A 151 5.48 -2.96 -8.36
CA ILE A 151 5.73 -2.97 -6.91
C ILE A 151 7.19 -2.62 -6.60
N ALA A 152 8.13 -3.12 -7.40
CA ALA A 152 9.57 -2.83 -7.24
C ALA A 152 9.93 -1.35 -7.41
N LEU A 153 9.03 -0.51 -7.96
CA LEU A 153 9.25 0.94 -8.05
C LEU A 153 9.10 1.66 -6.72
N PHE A 154 8.43 1.05 -5.74
CA PHE A 154 8.18 1.69 -4.45
C PHE A 154 9.43 1.72 -3.61
N LEU A 155 9.62 2.84 -2.92
CA LEU A 155 10.73 3.01 -2.00
C LEU A 155 10.57 2.05 -0.82
N GLU A 156 11.53 1.16 -0.67
CA GLU A 156 11.63 0.24 0.45
C GLU A 156 13.00 0.38 1.11
N TRP A 157 13.08 0.05 2.39
CA TRP A 157 14.31 0.01 3.16
C TRP A 157 14.58 -1.46 3.54
N ASP A 158 15.77 -1.93 3.25
CA ASP A 158 16.22 -3.21 3.76
C ASP A 158 16.67 -3.13 5.24
N GLY A 159 16.98 -4.28 5.85
CA GLY A 159 17.46 -4.34 7.23
C GLY A 159 18.80 -3.63 7.48
N ASP A 160 19.55 -3.36 6.42
CA ASP A 160 20.86 -2.69 6.45
C ASP A 160 20.74 -1.18 6.16
N GLY A 161 19.54 -0.68 5.92
CA GLY A 161 19.27 0.73 5.66
C GLY A 161 19.50 1.19 4.22
N ASN A 162 19.60 0.26 3.26
CA ASN A 162 19.67 0.62 1.84
C ASN A 162 18.27 0.86 1.29
N LYS A 163 18.16 1.85 0.42
CA LYS A 163 16.92 2.17 -0.29
C LYS A 163 16.84 1.37 -1.60
N SER A 164 15.65 0.87 -1.90
CA SER A 164 15.29 0.34 -3.22
C SER A 164 14.06 1.07 -3.78
N GLY A 165 13.84 0.97 -5.07
CA GLY A 165 12.76 1.68 -5.76
C GLY A 165 13.06 3.15 -6.03
N ILE A 166 12.21 3.78 -6.81
CA ILE A 166 12.39 5.16 -7.28
C ILE A 166 11.23 6.08 -6.85
N LEU A 167 10.03 5.52 -6.60
CA LEU A 167 8.85 6.32 -6.30
C LEU A 167 8.98 6.99 -4.93
N TYR A 168 8.76 8.32 -4.96
CA TYR A 168 8.82 9.21 -3.79
C TYR A 168 10.23 9.45 -3.22
N ASP A 169 11.29 8.99 -3.88
CA ASP A 169 12.67 9.32 -3.53
C ASP A 169 13.03 10.72 -4.06
N TRP A 170 12.40 11.75 -3.49
CA TRP A 170 12.57 13.14 -3.90
C TRP A 170 13.90 13.73 -3.41
N PRO A 171 14.55 14.59 -4.23
CA PRO A 171 15.72 15.34 -3.79
C PRO A 171 15.38 16.30 -2.64
N GLU A 172 16.25 16.36 -1.66
CA GLU A 172 16.16 17.33 -0.56
C GLU A 172 16.73 18.69 -0.98
N LEU A 173 16.18 19.79 -0.44
CA LEU A 173 16.72 21.12 -0.63
C LEU A 173 17.88 21.32 0.34
N GLU A 174 19.10 21.42 -0.16
CA GLU A 174 20.27 21.76 0.65
C GLU A 174 20.23 23.25 1.04
N GLU A 175 20.54 23.54 2.30
CA GLU A 175 20.60 24.90 2.87
C GLU A 175 21.76 25.75 2.31
#